data_934b22d4056f5a149c0952698891d07c
#
_entry.id   934b22d4056f5a149c0952698891d07c
#
_cell.length_a   1.000
_cell.length_b   1.000
_cell.length_c   1.000
_cell.angle_alpha   90.00
_cell.angle_beta   90.00
_cell.angle_gamma   90.00
#
_symmetry.space_group_name_H-M   'P 1'
#
loop_
_entity.id
_entity.type
_entity.pdbx_description
1 polymer ?
#
loop_
_entity_poly.entity_id
_entity_poly.type
_entity_poly.pdbx_seq_one_letter_code
_entity_poly.pdbx_strand_id
1 'polypeptide(L)'
;MDCVRRCITCQRDSPPKPPEEELRFVNKGTAPLLGWALDSAGSFKEDEEGNRYLLVAIDPFSKWVEVKPVPSLHSWRTAEFLYDICSRWGKPSYVRTDNGPEYQGFFKKLCRGLAITHHQITVGNSKGNG
;
A
#
# COMPACT_ATOMS: atom_id res chain seq x y z
N MET A 1 5.43 -7.73 -15.38
CA MET A 1 4.65 -6.51 -15.26
C MET A 1 3.26 -6.64 -15.81
N ASP A 2 3.11 -7.25 -16.96
CA ASP A 2 1.78 -7.36 -17.53
C ASP A 2 0.85 -8.16 -16.65
N CYS A 3 1.34 -9.16 -15.96
CA CYS A 3 0.49 -9.92 -15.08
C CYS A 3 -0.02 -9.07 -13.94
N VAL A 4 0.82 -8.19 -13.43
CA VAL A 4 0.43 -7.33 -12.35
C VAL A 4 -0.61 -6.34 -12.85
N ARG A 5 -0.41 -5.79 -14.04
CA ARG A 5 -1.36 -4.88 -14.60
C ARG A 5 -2.68 -5.55 -14.83
N ARG A 6 -2.65 -6.78 -15.27
CA ARG A 6 -3.86 -7.50 -15.56
C ARG A 6 -4.63 -7.76 -14.28
N CYS A 7 -3.93 -8.05 -13.18
CA CYS A 7 -4.59 -8.25 -11.93
C CYS A 7 -5.27 -6.99 -11.45
N ILE A 8 -4.60 -5.87 -11.62
CA ILE A 8 -5.18 -4.60 -11.23
C ILE A 8 -6.41 -4.31 -12.05
N THR A 9 -6.32 -4.56 -13.33
CA THR A 9 -7.45 -4.31 -14.22
C THR A 9 -8.63 -5.19 -13.85
N CYS A 10 -8.37 -6.43 -13.53
CA CYS A 10 -9.44 -7.32 -13.14
C CYS A 10 -10.10 -6.84 -11.86
N GLN A 11 -9.33 -6.34 -10.93
CA GLN A 11 -9.92 -5.83 -9.72
C GLN A 11 -10.79 -4.63 -10.00
N ARG A 12 -10.35 -3.77 -10.88
CA ARG A 12 -11.13 -2.60 -11.21
C ARG A 12 -12.40 -2.95 -11.94
N ASP A 13 -12.33 -3.98 -12.75
CA ASP A 13 -13.48 -4.40 -13.52
C ASP A 13 -14.42 -5.29 -12.73
N SER A 14 -14.00 -5.72 -11.57
CA SER A 14 -14.84 -6.57 -10.78
C SER A 14 -16.12 -5.87 -10.42
N PRO A 15 -17.20 -6.58 -10.32
CA PRO A 15 -18.45 -5.95 -9.95
C PRO A 15 -18.32 -5.34 -8.58
N PRO A 16 -18.86 -4.18 -8.43
CA PRO A 16 -18.72 -3.50 -7.17
C PRO A 16 -19.49 -4.18 -6.09
N LYS A 17 -18.99 -4.10 -4.90
CA LYS A 17 -19.70 -4.56 -3.79
C LYS A 17 -20.76 -3.63 -3.44
N PRO A 18 -21.73 -4.04 -2.68
CA PRO A 18 -22.75 -3.13 -2.22
C PRO A 18 -22.14 -2.04 -1.42
N PRO A 19 -22.31 -0.85 -1.87
CA PRO A 19 -21.62 0.26 -1.26
C PRO A 19 -22.01 0.56 0.15
N GLU A 20 -23.19 0.26 0.52
CA GLU A 20 -23.62 0.61 1.84
C GLU A 20 -22.81 -0.06 2.90
N GLU A 21 -22.51 -1.30 2.71
CA GLU A 21 -21.74 -1.99 3.67
C GLU A 21 -20.35 -1.49 3.73
N GLU A 22 -19.79 -1.19 2.59
CA GLU A 22 -18.46 -0.67 2.53
C GLU A 22 -18.38 0.63 3.27
N LEU A 23 -19.32 1.48 3.06
CA LEU A 23 -19.31 2.76 3.70
C LEU A 23 -19.40 2.65 5.20
N ARG A 24 -20.15 1.74 5.69
CA ARG A 24 -20.30 1.59 7.10
C ARG A 24 -19.04 1.08 7.72
N PHE A 25 -18.39 0.18 7.08
CA PHE A 25 -17.21 -0.34 7.58
C PHE A 25 -16.12 0.64 7.68
N VAL A 26 -15.95 1.44 6.70
CA VAL A 26 -14.88 2.37 6.65
C VAL A 26 -15.29 3.71 6.98
N ASN A 27 -16.15 3.81 7.96
CA ASN A 27 -16.52 5.06 8.38
C ASN A 27 -15.37 5.85 8.80
N LYS A 28 -14.30 5.26 9.19
CA LYS A 28 -13.14 5.98 9.43
C LYS A 28 -12.53 6.45 8.16
N GLY A 29 -12.72 5.78 7.07
CA GLY A 29 -12.22 6.26 5.81
C GLY A 29 -13.35 6.87 5.07
N THR A 30 -13.64 8.08 5.32
CA THR A 30 -14.84 8.67 4.80
C THR A 30 -14.72 9.15 3.38
N ALA A 31 -13.53 9.15 2.82
CA ALA A 31 -13.37 9.66 1.46
C ALA A 31 -12.32 8.85 0.74
N PRO A 32 -12.42 8.75 -0.59
CA PRO A 32 -11.42 8.02 -1.33
C PRO A 32 -10.08 8.70 -1.23
N LEU A 33 -9.04 7.92 -1.23
CA LEU A 33 -7.67 8.40 -1.21
C LEU A 33 -7.32 9.18 0.04
N LEU A 34 -8.10 9.01 1.08
CA LEU A 34 -7.80 9.64 2.33
C LEU A 34 -6.61 8.97 2.99
N GLY A 35 -6.49 7.69 2.84
CA GLY A 35 -5.38 6.94 3.40
C GLY A 35 -5.07 5.73 2.57
N TRP A 36 -3.92 5.14 2.80
CA TRP A 36 -3.49 3.97 2.08
C TRP A 36 -2.97 2.93 3.06
N ALA A 37 -3.25 1.68 2.78
CA ALA A 37 -2.65 0.57 3.51
C ALA A 37 -1.57 0.00 2.61
N LEU A 38 -0.34 -0.04 3.10
CA LEU A 38 0.78 -0.51 2.31
C LEU A 38 1.27 -1.84 2.84
N ASP A 39 1.67 -2.69 1.92
CA ASP A 39 2.15 -4.01 2.26
C ASP A 39 3.23 -4.41 1.29
N SER A 40 4.06 -5.35 1.67
CA SER A 40 5.12 -5.87 0.81
C SER A 40 4.97 -7.37 0.73
N ALA A 41 5.19 -7.92 -0.43
CA ALA A 41 5.08 -9.35 -0.65
C ALA A 41 6.32 -9.87 -1.34
N GLY A 42 6.67 -11.09 -1.09
CA GLY A 42 7.82 -11.77 -1.66
C GLY A 42 8.63 -12.36 -0.56
N SER A 43 9.73 -13.00 -0.80
CA SER A 43 10.40 -12.86 -2.10
C SER A 43 9.86 -13.87 -3.09
N PHE A 44 9.76 -13.45 -4.32
CA PHE A 44 9.32 -14.29 -5.41
C PHE A 44 10.52 -14.64 -6.29
N LYS A 45 10.29 -15.50 -7.25
CA LYS A 45 11.31 -15.79 -8.21
C LYS A 45 11.60 -14.53 -8.99
N GLU A 46 12.88 -14.29 -9.23
CA GLU A 46 13.27 -13.07 -9.90
C GLU A 46 12.73 -13.03 -11.32
N ASP A 47 12.16 -11.91 -11.71
CA ASP A 47 11.61 -11.79 -13.06
C ASP A 47 12.72 -11.29 -13.99
N GLU A 48 12.33 -10.96 -15.22
CA GLU A 48 13.32 -10.57 -16.21
C GLU A 48 14.00 -9.25 -15.88
N GLU A 49 13.36 -8.45 -15.09
CA GLU A 49 13.91 -7.17 -14.72
C GLU A 49 14.60 -7.19 -13.38
N GLY A 50 14.70 -8.34 -12.78
CA GLY A 50 15.38 -8.48 -11.52
C GLY A 50 14.52 -8.21 -10.31
N ASN A 51 13.22 -8.11 -10.49
CA ASN A 51 12.33 -7.81 -9.37
C ASN A 51 11.96 -9.08 -8.64
N ARG A 52 11.93 -9.02 -7.33
CA ARG A 52 11.62 -10.17 -6.49
C ARG A 52 10.53 -9.88 -5.47
N TYR A 53 10.15 -8.65 -5.32
CA TYR A 53 9.15 -8.27 -4.32
C TYR A 53 8.11 -7.37 -4.95
N LEU A 54 6.96 -7.28 -4.31
CA LEU A 54 5.92 -6.36 -4.74
C LEU A 54 5.58 -5.44 -3.59
N LEU A 55 5.49 -4.17 -3.89
CA LEU A 55 4.95 -3.20 -2.95
C LEU A 55 3.51 -2.96 -3.37
N VAL A 56 2.61 -3.04 -2.42
CA VAL A 56 1.18 -2.94 -2.69
C VAL A 56 0.59 -1.85 -1.83
N ALA A 57 -0.25 -1.02 -2.40
CA ALA A 57 -0.96 0.00 -1.64
C ALA A 57 -2.43 -0.12 -2.00
N ILE A 58 -3.28 -0.10 -1.00
CA ILE A 58 -4.71 -0.21 -1.19
C ILE A 58 -5.39 0.95 -0.51
N ASP A 59 -6.30 1.59 -1.24
CA ASP A 59 -7.16 2.60 -0.65
C ASP A 59 -8.35 1.88 -0.05
N PRO A 60 -8.50 1.85 1.25
CA PRO A 60 -9.58 1.06 1.86
C PRO A 60 -10.96 1.53 1.49
N PHE A 61 -11.11 2.78 1.13
CA PHE A 61 -12.43 3.29 0.78
C PHE A 61 -12.87 2.82 -0.59
N SER A 62 -12.04 3.05 -1.60
CA SER A 62 -12.41 2.73 -2.97
C SER A 62 -11.95 1.35 -3.39
N LYS A 63 -11.07 0.73 -2.63
CA LYS A 63 -10.47 -0.55 -2.98
C LYS A 63 -9.52 -0.43 -4.16
N TRP A 64 -9.09 0.75 -4.47
CA TRP A 64 -8.11 0.97 -5.53
C TRP A 64 -6.78 0.41 -5.08
N VAL A 65 -6.09 -0.25 -5.98
CA VAL A 65 -4.83 -0.90 -5.67
C VAL A 65 -3.73 -0.36 -6.55
N GLU A 66 -2.60 -0.04 -5.93
CA GLU A 66 -1.40 0.33 -6.64
C GLU A 66 -0.35 -0.70 -6.32
N VAL A 67 0.43 -1.10 -7.31
CA VAL A 67 1.42 -2.14 -7.13
C VAL A 67 2.70 -1.72 -7.83
N LYS A 68 3.82 -2.04 -7.21
CA LYS A 68 5.11 -1.75 -7.84
C LYS A 68 6.06 -2.90 -7.56
N PRO A 69 6.60 -3.54 -8.58
CA PRO A 69 7.61 -4.56 -8.37
C PRO A 69 8.95 -3.91 -8.07
N VAL A 70 9.69 -4.51 -7.16
CA VAL A 70 10.99 -3.97 -6.78
C VAL A 70 11.95 -5.12 -6.59
N PRO A 71 13.24 -4.88 -6.81
CA PRO A 71 14.23 -5.95 -6.65
C PRO A 71 14.59 -6.23 -5.20
N SER A 72 14.33 -5.29 -4.32
CA SER A 72 14.66 -5.49 -2.92
C SER A 72 13.75 -4.61 -2.07
N LEU A 73 13.71 -4.89 -0.79
CA LEU A 73 12.91 -4.12 0.14
C LEU A 73 13.82 -3.21 0.95
N HIS A 74 13.77 -1.94 0.65
CA HIS A 74 14.52 -0.94 1.38
C HIS A 74 13.62 0.25 1.63
N SER A 75 13.90 0.98 2.69
CA SER A 75 13.02 2.10 3.04
C SER A 75 13.01 3.18 1.97
N TRP A 76 14.07 3.34 1.21
CA TRP A 76 14.04 4.35 0.17
C TRP A 76 13.13 3.92 -0.99
N ARG A 77 12.95 2.61 -1.17
CA ARG A 77 12.05 2.14 -2.23
C ARG A 77 10.60 2.31 -1.83
N THR A 78 10.29 2.04 -0.57
CA THR A 78 8.92 2.25 -0.11
C THR A 78 8.61 3.74 -0.07
N ALA A 79 9.60 4.56 0.27
CA ALA A 79 9.40 6.00 0.27
C ALA A 79 9.13 6.49 -1.15
N GLU A 80 9.86 5.97 -2.11
CA GLU A 80 9.66 6.35 -3.50
C GLU A 80 8.28 5.93 -3.98
N PHE A 81 7.84 4.76 -3.58
CA PHE A 81 6.53 4.25 -3.93
C PHE A 81 5.45 5.18 -3.37
N LEU A 82 5.56 5.55 -2.11
CA LEU A 82 4.60 6.45 -1.50
C LEU A 82 4.63 7.82 -2.18
N TYR A 83 5.80 8.32 -2.46
CA TYR A 83 5.93 9.61 -3.12
C TYR A 83 5.25 9.59 -4.50
N ASP A 84 5.42 8.50 -5.21
CA ASP A 84 4.81 8.33 -6.51
C ASP A 84 3.29 8.33 -6.39
N ILE A 85 2.77 7.65 -5.38
CA ILE A 85 1.33 7.63 -5.15
C ILE A 85 0.84 9.04 -4.85
N CYS A 86 1.57 9.76 -4.00
CA CYS A 86 1.20 11.12 -3.67
C CYS A 86 1.23 12.03 -4.90
N SER A 87 2.16 11.78 -5.80
CA SER A 87 2.26 12.59 -7.00
C SER A 87 1.06 12.41 -7.90
N ARG A 88 0.51 11.22 -7.91
CA ARG A 88 -0.61 10.94 -8.81
C ARG A 88 -1.96 11.22 -8.18
N TRP A 89 -2.08 10.95 -6.88
CA TRP A 89 -3.39 11.00 -6.24
C TRP A 89 -3.51 12.07 -5.17
N GLY A 90 -2.41 12.72 -4.86
CA GLY A 90 -2.43 13.71 -3.80
C GLY A 90 -1.96 13.10 -2.50
N LYS A 91 -1.71 13.96 -1.54
CA LYS A 91 -1.18 13.55 -0.26
C LYS A 91 -2.29 12.96 0.61
N PRO A 92 -2.14 11.74 1.11
CA PRO A 92 -3.17 11.19 1.98
C PRO A 92 -2.99 11.73 3.40
N SER A 93 -3.99 11.54 4.22
CA SER A 93 -3.90 11.94 5.61
C SER A 93 -3.08 10.92 6.39
N TYR A 94 -3.16 9.67 6.01
CA TYR A 94 -2.44 8.63 6.75
C TYR A 94 -2.04 7.49 5.85
N VAL A 95 -1.06 6.71 6.32
CA VAL A 95 -0.73 5.45 5.70
C VAL A 95 -0.61 4.43 6.81
N ARG A 96 -0.94 3.20 6.50
CA ARG A 96 -0.88 2.11 7.46
C ARG A 96 0.07 1.06 6.94
N THR A 97 1.03 0.66 7.75
CA THR A 97 2.01 -0.36 7.36
C THR A 97 2.26 -1.26 8.54
N ASP A 98 3.00 -2.33 8.31
CA ASP A 98 3.47 -3.12 9.44
C ASP A 98 4.77 -2.51 9.95
N ASN A 99 5.47 -3.22 10.83
CA ASN A 99 6.68 -2.71 11.44
C ASN A 99 7.93 -3.13 10.72
N GLY A 100 7.82 -3.55 9.48
CA GLY A 100 8.98 -4.01 8.74
C GLY A 100 10.04 -2.95 8.57
N PRO A 101 11.28 -3.36 8.41
CA PRO A 101 12.36 -2.37 8.24
C PRO A 101 12.19 -1.53 7.00
N GLU A 102 11.50 -2.04 6.00
CA GLU A 102 11.30 -1.27 4.78
C GLU A 102 10.37 -0.08 4.99
N TYR A 103 9.69 -0.02 6.14
CA TYR A 103 8.82 1.10 6.45
C TYR A 103 9.40 1.98 7.55
N GLN A 104 10.70 1.87 7.77
CA GLN A 104 11.38 2.72 8.73
C GLN A 104 12.20 3.76 7.95
N GLY A 105 13.21 4.31 8.55
CA GLY A 105 14.18 5.13 7.85
C GLY A 105 13.60 6.16 6.90
N PHE A 106 13.91 6.04 5.63
CA PHE A 106 13.48 7.02 4.64
C PHE A 106 11.97 7.11 4.51
N PHE A 107 11.28 5.99 4.70
CA PHE A 107 9.82 6.01 4.62
C PHE A 107 9.25 6.90 5.72
N LYS A 108 9.74 6.75 6.93
CA LYS A 108 9.27 7.58 8.03
C LYS A 108 9.62 9.03 7.82
N LYS A 109 10.78 9.29 7.27
CA LYS A 109 11.17 10.65 7.01
C LYS A 109 10.26 11.29 5.99
N LEU A 110 9.89 10.56 4.98
CA LEU A 110 9.00 11.10 3.97
C LEU A 110 7.62 11.40 4.57
N CYS A 111 7.10 10.48 5.35
CA CYS A 111 5.81 10.71 5.99
C CYS A 111 5.85 11.94 6.86
N ARG A 112 6.92 12.10 7.62
CA ARG A 112 7.04 13.24 8.50
C ARG A 112 7.15 14.52 7.67
N GLY A 113 7.92 14.49 6.61
CA GLY A 113 8.11 15.67 5.77
C GLY A 113 6.85 16.09 5.07
N LEU A 114 5.97 15.14 4.75
CA LEU A 114 4.72 15.45 4.08
C LEU A 114 3.56 15.59 5.06
N ALA A 115 3.84 15.48 6.35
CA ALA A 115 2.80 15.56 7.38
C ALA A 115 1.75 14.48 7.19
N ILE A 116 2.19 13.27 6.85
CA ILE A 116 1.31 12.13 6.73
C ILE A 116 1.44 11.33 8.01
N THR A 117 0.33 10.96 8.59
CA THR A 117 0.34 10.15 9.81
C THR A 117 0.66 8.71 9.43
N HIS A 118 1.66 8.15 10.07
CA HIS A 118 2.10 6.79 9.77
C HIS A 118 1.68 5.86 10.89
N HIS A 119 0.68 5.03 10.62
CA HIS A 119 0.20 4.06 11.59
C HIS A 119 0.89 2.74 11.35
N GLN A 120 1.63 2.27 12.32
CA GLN A 120 2.31 0.99 12.20
C GLN A 120 1.59 -0.06 12.99
N ILE A 121 1.33 -1.19 12.35
CA ILE A 121 0.64 -2.28 12.97
C ILE A 121 1.66 -3.32 13.35
N THR A 122 1.53 -3.87 14.54
CA THR A 122 2.49 -4.87 14.99
C THR A 122 2.12 -6.22 14.45
N VAL A 123 2.84 -6.64 13.45
CA VAL A 123 2.52 -7.88 12.79
C VAL A 123 2.72 -9.06 13.70
N GLY A 124 3.68 -8.98 14.58
CA GLY A 124 3.92 -10.05 15.51
C GLY A 124 2.70 -10.36 16.32
N ASN A 125 1.98 -9.36 16.71
CA ASN A 125 0.76 -9.55 17.43
C ASN A 125 -0.26 -10.26 16.62
N SER A 126 -0.42 -9.86 15.42
CA SER A 126 -1.34 -10.49 14.53
C SER A 126 -1.01 -11.91 14.40
N LYS A 127 0.26 -12.22 14.25
CA LYS A 127 0.66 -13.53 14.09
C LYS A 127 0.45 -14.31 15.33
N GLY A 128 0.73 -13.71 16.44
CA GLY A 128 0.50 -14.35 17.66
C GLY A 128 -0.94 -14.67 17.87
N ASN A 129 -1.78 -13.85 17.37
CA ASN A 129 -3.19 -14.08 17.46
C ASN A 129 -3.65 -15.12 16.53
N GLY A 130 -2.97 -15.29 15.49
CA GLY A 130 -3.46 -16.22 14.47
C GLY A 130 -3.00 -17.55 14.66
#